data_81b553203656ca8337a2bc8d1b359a5e
#
_entry.id   81b553203656ca8337a2bc8d1b359a5e
#
_cell.length_a   1.000
_cell.length_b   1.000
_cell.length_c   1.000
_cell.angle_alpha   90.00
_cell.angle_beta   90.00
_cell.angle_gamma   90.00
#
_symmetry.space_group_name_H-M   'P 1'
#
loop_
_entity.id
_entity.type
_entity.pdbx_description
1 polymer ?
#
loop_
_entity_poly.entity_id
_entity_poly.type
_entity_poly.pdbx_seq_one_letter_code
_entity_poly.pdbx_strand_id
1 'polypeptide(L)'
;MAHRSSGSAVARAQAGDEEAFRTLWRDLNPRLVRYLRVLAGDDAEDLAAQTWEAVIGGLDRFQGDDDGFAGWVFTIARHRHLDGRRRAARRPHELGGDYRLELLAAGDDPGAEAVNRIGTEDALRLIGMLAPDQAEVVALRTLGGLEVAEVAAIVGKRPGTVRVLSHRGLRRLAEALEATRLFDSEV
;
A
#
# COMPACT_ATOMS: atom_id res chain seq x y z
N MET A 1 -30.56 9.04 21.52
CA MET A 1 -29.30 9.30 22.23
C MET A 1 -28.40 8.09 22.01
N ALA A 2 -27.53 8.17 21.00
CA ALA A 2 -26.59 7.09 20.70
C ALA A 2 -25.40 7.19 21.65
N HIS A 3 -25.21 6.18 22.50
CA HIS A 3 -23.98 6.02 23.27
C HIS A 3 -22.82 5.86 22.27
N ARG A 4 -22.01 6.89 22.11
CA ARG A 4 -20.65 6.77 21.60
C ARG A 4 -19.89 5.95 22.64
N SER A 5 -19.70 4.65 22.36
CA SER A 5 -18.74 3.83 23.12
C SER A 5 -17.38 4.50 22.99
N SER A 6 -16.94 5.11 24.08
CA SER A 6 -15.72 5.94 24.18
C SER A 6 -14.48 5.05 24.38
N GLY A 7 -14.24 4.09 23.47
CA GLY A 7 -13.05 3.26 23.48
C GLY A 7 -12.41 3.26 22.09
N SER A 8 -11.07 3.28 22.03
CA SER A 8 -10.29 3.05 20.82
C SER A 8 -10.82 1.84 20.09
N ALA A 9 -10.97 1.91 18.75
CA ALA A 9 -11.41 0.77 17.93
C ALA A 9 -10.43 -0.41 18.08
N VAL A 10 -9.13 -0.11 18.19
CA VAL A 10 -8.09 -1.11 18.44
C VAL A 10 -8.27 -1.77 19.80
N ALA A 11 -8.48 -1.00 20.88
CA ALA A 11 -8.68 -1.58 22.21
C ALA A 11 -9.94 -2.46 22.29
N ARG A 12 -11.01 -2.10 21.59
CA ARG A 12 -12.22 -2.94 21.50
C ARG A 12 -11.94 -4.22 20.70
N ALA A 13 -11.22 -4.14 19.59
CA ALA A 13 -10.84 -5.30 18.79
C ALA A 13 -9.94 -6.26 19.60
N GLN A 14 -9.00 -5.73 20.40
CA GLN A 14 -8.18 -6.51 21.33
C GLN A 14 -9.02 -7.22 22.41
N ALA A 15 -10.13 -6.61 22.82
CA ALA A 15 -11.09 -7.21 23.76
C ALA A 15 -12.04 -8.22 23.10
N GLY A 16 -11.87 -8.55 21.82
CA GLY A 16 -12.67 -9.52 21.07
C GLY A 16 -13.91 -8.94 20.39
N ASP A 17 -14.03 -7.62 20.26
CA ASP A 17 -15.11 -6.96 19.51
C ASP A 17 -14.86 -7.11 18.00
N GLU A 18 -15.52 -8.10 17.39
CA GLU A 18 -15.39 -8.39 15.95
C GLU A 18 -15.83 -7.22 15.06
N GLU A 19 -16.81 -6.42 15.48
CA GLU A 19 -17.26 -5.28 14.67
C GLU A 19 -16.24 -4.14 14.69
N ALA A 20 -15.56 -3.94 15.82
CA ALA A 20 -14.43 -3.00 15.90
C ALA A 20 -13.29 -3.44 14.97
N PHE A 21 -12.91 -4.73 14.99
CA PHE A 21 -11.91 -5.27 14.06
C PHE A 21 -12.35 -5.14 12.59
N ARG A 22 -13.58 -5.45 12.29
CA ARG A 22 -14.17 -5.36 10.94
C ARG A 22 -14.13 -3.91 10.43
N THR A 23 -14.33 -2.94 11.31
CA THR A 23 -14.23 -1.50 10.98
C THR A 23 -12.79 -1.11 10.63
N LEU A 24 -11.80 -1.52 11.44
CA LEU A 24 -10.38 -1.31 11.16
C LEU A 24 -9.96 -1.95 9.83
N TRP A 25 -10.42 -3.18 9.58
CA TRP A 25 -10.14 -3.89 8.35
C TRP A 25 -10.73 -3.20 7.12
N ARG A 26 -12.00 -2.78 7.15
CA ARG A 26 -12.67 -2.09 6.03
C ARG A 26 -11.97 -0.79 5.65
N ASP A 27 -11.45 -0.04 6.63
CA ASP A 27 -10.73 1.20 6.38
C ASP A 27 -9.35 0.94 5.79
N LEU A 28 -8.60 0.00 6.34
CA LEU A 28 -7.20 -0.20 5.98
C LEU A 28 -6.98 -1.14 4.81
N ASN A 29 -7.81 -2.17 4.61
CA ASN A 29 -7.56 -3.18 3.59
C ASN A 29 -7.48 -2.60 2.16
N PRO A 30 -8.37 -1.70 1.71
CA PRO A 30 -8.25 -1.11 0.38
C PRO A 30 -6.97 -0.29 0.21
N ARG A 31 -6.51 0.38 1.26
CA ARG A 31 -5.26 1.17 1.27
C ARG A 31 -4.05 0.23 1.22
N LEU A 32 -4.07 -0.84 2.00
CA LEU A 32 -3.04 -1.87 2.05
C LEU A 32 -2.87 -2.56 0.70
N VAL A 33 -3.96 -3.01 0.07
CA VAL A 33 -3.92 -3.68 -1.24
C VAL A 33 -3.35 -2.75 -2.31
N ARG A 34 -3.77 -1.48 -2.36
CA ARG A 34 -3.21 -0.52 -3.31
C ARG A 34 -1.71 -0.29 -3.12
N TYR A 35 -1.26 -0.16 -1.87
CA TYR A 35 0.17 -0.07 -1.55
C TYR A 35 0.93 -1.31 -2.02
N LEU A 36 0.42 -2.50 -1.71
CA LEU A 36 1.06 -3.75 -2.11
C LEU A 36 1.05 -3.96 -3.63
N ARG A 37 0.03 -3.50 -4.36
CA ARG A 37 0.03 -3.50 -5.83
C ARG A 37 1.19 -2.70 -6.42
N VAL A 38 1.54 -1.58 -5.84
CA VAL A 38 2.72 -0.81 -6.26
C VAL A 38 4.02 -1.59 -6.06
N LEU A 39 4.13 -2.40 -4.99
CA LEU A 39 5.36 -3.11 -4.62
C LEU A 39 5.49 -4.50 -5.22
N ALA A 40 4.38 -5.21 -5.38
CA ALA A 40 4.33 -6.65 -5.65
C ALA A 40 3.41 -7.04 -6.82
N GLY A 41 2.74 -6.07 -7.45
CA GLY A 41 1.87 -6.36 -8.59
C GLY A 41 0.75 -7.35 -8.23
N ASP A 42 0.66 -8.45 -8.97
CA ASP A 42 -0.40 -9.46 -8.84
C ASP A 42 -0.37 -10.21 -7.50
N ASP A 43 0.78 -10.26 -6.82
CA ASP A 43 0.89 -10.90 -5.50
C ASP A 43 0.30 -10.04 -4.36
N ALA A 44 -0.26 -8.87 -4.66
CA ALA A 44 -0.71 -7.90 -3.66
C ALA A 44 -1.81 -8.44 -2.73
N GLU A 45 -2.77 -9.17 -3.26
CA GLU A 45 -3.90 -9.68 -2.48
C GLU A 45 -3.46 -10.82 -1.54
N ASP A 46 -2.60 -11.70 -2.01
CA ASP A 46 -2.01 -12.76 -1.19
C ASP A 46 -1.15 -12.19 -0.06
N LEU A 47 -0.35 -11.17 -0.35
CA LEU A 47 0.43 -10.47 0.65
C LEU A 47 -0.45 -9.70 1.65
N ALA A 48 -1.57 -9.14 1.21
CA ALA A 48 -2.53 -8.50 2.10
C ALA A 48 -3.18 -9.53 3.03
N ALA A 49 -3.60 -10.70 2.52
CA ALA A 49 -4.13 -11.79 3.33
C ALA A 49 -3.11 -12.25 4.39
N GLN A 50 -1.86 -12.53 3.99
CA GLN A 50 -0.78 -12.89 4.91
C GLN A 50 -0.49 -11.78 5.95
N THR A 51 -0.64 -10.52 5.56
CA THR A 51 -0.48 -9.37 6.47
C THR A 51 -1.57 -9.40 7.53
N TRP A 52 -2.83 -9.60 7.13
CA TRP A 52 -3.96 -9.65 8.06
C TRP A 52 -3.91 -10.86 8.99
N GLU A 53 -3.45 -12.03 8.52
CA GLU A 53 -3.17 -13.17 9.39
C GLU A 53 -2.15 -12.81 10.49
N ALA A 54 -1.07 -12.12 10.13
CA ALA A 54 -0.08 -11.68 11.11
C ALA A 54 -0.60 -10.58 12.05
N VAL A 55 -1.46 -9.68 11.55
CA VAL A 55 -2.14 -8.67 12.37
C VAL A 55 -3.04 -9.35 13.40
N ILE A 56 -3.87 -10.31 12.99
CA ILE A 56 -4.75 -11.05 13.90
C ILE A 56 -3.92 -11.78 14.96
N GLY A 57 -2.86 -12.47 14.56
CA GLY A 57 -1.98 -13.21 15.48
C GLY A 57 -1.13 -12.36 16.42
N GLY A 58 -1.04 -11.06 16.16
CA GLY A 58 -0.28 -10.11 16.98
C GLY A 58 -1.10 -9.02 17.65
N LEU A 59 -2.42 -8.97 17.39
CA LEU A 59 -3.29 -7.89 17.81
C LEU A 59 -3.32 -7.71 19.34
N ASP A 60 -3.36 -8.78 20.09
CA ASP A 60 -3.36 -8.80 21.55
C ASP A 60 -2.07 -8.21 22.17
N ARG A 61 -0.96 -8.22 21.43
CA ARG A 61 0.34 -7.69 21.83
C ARG A 61 0.63 -6.29 21.29
N PHE A 62 -0.22 -5.80 20.40
CA PHE A 62 -0.04 -4.46 19.86
C PHE A 62 -0.17 -3.40 20.96
N GLN A 63 0.84 -2.53 21.09
CA GLN A 63 0.89 -1.44 22.07
C GLN A 63 0.86 -0.11 21.31
N GLY A 64 -0.32 0.43 21.11
CA GLY A 64 -0.56 1.67 20.41
C GLY A 64 -2.03 2.04 20.44
N ASP A 65 -2.34 3.18 19.89
CA ASP A 65 -3.70 3.69 19.69
C ASP A 65 -4.18 3.47 18.25
N ASP A 66 -5.35 4.01 17.94
CA ASP A 66 -5.93 3.91 16.60
C ASP A 66 -5.06 4.60 15.54
N ASP A 67 -4.36 5.68 15.90
CA ASP A 67 -3.47 6.41 14.98
C ASP A 67 -2.23 5.58 14.63
N GLY A 68 -1.63 4.89 15.61
CA GLY A 68 -0.46 4.04 15.38
C GLY A 68 -0.76 2.70 14.69
N PHE A 69 -2.03 2.26 14.68
CA PHE A 69 -2.42 0.95 14.15
C PHE A 69 -2.12 0.81 12.65
N ALA A 70 -2.43 1.84 11.86
CA ALA A 70 -2.13 1.83 10.43
C ALA A 70 -0.63 1.64 10.18
N GLY A 71 0.23 2.41 10.84
CA GLY A 71 1.69 2.28 10.74
C GLY A 71 2.19 0.87 11.06
N TRP A 72 1.61 0.23 12.08
CA TRP A 72 1.93 -1.16 12.44
C TRP A 72 1.54 -2.15 11.36
N VAL A 73 0.32 -2.07 10.79
CA VAL A 73 -0.15 -2.91 9.69
C VAL A 73 0.77 -2.77 8.47
N PHE A 74 1.10 -1.54 8.05
CA PHE A 74 1.99 -1.31 6.91
C PHE A 74 3.44 -1.77 7.18
N THR A 75 3.90 -1.74 8.42
CA THR A 75 5.20 -2.32 8.82
C THR A 75 5.21 -3.84 8.60
N ILE A 76 4.16 -4.54 9.02
CA ILE A 76 4.01 -5.99 8.79
C ILE A 76 3.99 -6.30 7.30
N ALA A 77 3.20 -5.56 6.53
CA ALA A 77 3.10 -5.73 5.08
C ALA A 77 4.45 -5.60 4.38
N ARG A 78 5.18 -4.53 4.71
CA ARG A 78 6.53 -4.31 4.19
C ARG A 78 7.48 -5.47 4.51
N HIS A 79 7.48 -5.95 5.74
CA HIS A 79 8.32 -7.09 6.14
C HIS A 79 7.96 -8.34 5.35
N ARG A 80 6.67 -8.65 5.19
CA ARG A 80 6.21 -9.79 4.37
C ARG A 80 6.68 -9.70 2.92
N HIS A 81 6.53 -8.53 2.30
CA HIS A 81 7.03 -8.29 0.95
C HIS A 81 8.56 -8.50 0.84
N LEU A 82 9.34 -7.89 1.73
CA LEU A 82 10.81 -8.01 1.70
C LEU A 82 11.27 -9.45 1.95
N ASP A 83 10.63 -10.19 2.85
CA ASP A 83 10.94 -11.58 3.13
C ASP A 83 10.59 -12.49 1.95
N GLY A 84 9.46 -12.24 1.26
CA GLY A 84 9.11 -12.92 0.02
C GLY A 84 10.18 -12.73 -1.06
N ARG A 85 10.61 -11.50 -1.29
CA ARG A 85 11.71 -11.19 -2.23
C ARG A 85 13.03 -11.86 -1.85
N ARG A 86 13.39 -11.86 -0.57
CA ARG A 86 14.62 -12.55 -0.10
C ARG A 86 14.55 -14.06 -0.32
N ARG A 87 13.39 -14.70 -0.11
CA ARG A 87 13.20 -16.13 -0.37
C ARG A 87 13.28 -16.43 -1.86
N ALA A 88 12.65 -15.62 -2.71
CA ALA A 88 12.73 -15.76 -4.17
C ALA A 88 14.18 -15.64 -4.66
N ALA A 89 14.94 -14.67 -4.16
CA ALA A 89 16.34 -14.48 -4.52
C ALA A 89 17.28 -15.61 -4.07
N ARG A 90 16.88 -16.41 -3.05
CA ARG A 90 17.68 -17.55 -2.55
C ARG A 90 17.36 -18.88 -3.24
N ARG A 91 16.25 -18.98 -3.99
CA ARG A 91 15.97 -20.17 -4.79
C ARG A 91 16.92 -20.16 -6.00
N PRO A 92 17.72 -21.24 -6.23
CA PRO A 92 18.52 -21.33 -7.44
C PRO A 92 17.58 -21.26 -8.65
N HIS A 93 18.00 -20.55 -9.67
CA HIS A 93 17.34 -20.29 -10.93
C HIS A 93 16.79 -21.59 -11.57
N GLU A 94 15.52 -21.87 -11.34
CA GLU A 94 14.71 -22.62 -12.28
C GLU A 94 13.54 -21.73 -12.67
N LEU A 95 13.72 -21.01 -13.72
CA LEU A 95 12.84 -20.07 -14.42
C LEU A 95 13.34 -18.62 -14.29
N GLY A 96 14.10 -18.24 -15.33
CA GLY A 96 14.39 -16.83 -15.61
C GLY A 96 13.07 -16.06 -15.80
N GLY A 97 12.73 -15.28 -14.83
CA GLY A 97 11.71 -14.28 -14.86
C GLY A 97 12.38 -12.99 -14.45
N ASP A 98 12.84 -12.25 -15.44
CA ASP A 98 13.09 -10.83 -15.32
C ASP A 98 11.72 -10.22 -14.96
N TYR A 99 11.48 -9.91 -13.66
CA TYR A 99 10.28 -9.21 -13.21
C TYR A 99 10.36 -7.74 -13.63
N ARG A 100 10.49 -7.53 -14.91
CA ARG A 100 9.99 -6.38 -15.61
C ARG A 100 8.48 -6.52 -15.59
N LEU A 101 7.78 -5.54 -15.00
CA LEU A 101 6.34 -5.42 -15.08
C LEU A 101 5.89 -5.61 -16.54
N GLU A 102 5.50 -6.83 -16.91
CA GLU A 102 4.68 -7.03 -18.09
C GLU A 102 3.26 -6.64 -17.69
N LEU A 103 2.84 -5.53 -18.26
CA LEU A 103 1.48 -5.01 -18.24
C LEU A 103 0.55 -6.02 -18.91
N LEU A 104 -0.03 -6.95 -18.16
CA LEU A 104 -1.15 -7.74 -18.65
C LEU A 104 -2.42 -6.90 -18.50
N ALA A 105 -3.01 -6.61 -19.65
CA ALA A 105 -4.32 -5.99 -19.77
C ALA A 105 -5.37 -6.89 -19.09
N ALA A 106 -6.04 -6.38 -18.06
CA ALA A 106 -7.21 -7.02 -17.48
C ALA A 106 -8.42 -6.76 -18.38
N GLY A 107 -9.17 -7.84 -18.64
CA GLY A 107 -10.31 -7.86 -19.54
C GLY A 107 -11.51 -7.04 -19.09
N ASP A 108 -12.34 -6.76 -20.09
CA ASP A 108 -13.52 -5.93 -20.16
C ASP A 108 -14.64 -6.28 -19.18
N ASP A 109 -15.18 -5.22 -18.53
CA ASP A 109 -16.61 -5.11 -18.22
C ASP A 109 -17.05 -3.65 -18.34
N PRO A 110 -18.06 -3.29 -19.17
CA PRO A 110 -18.39 -1.91 -19.52
C PRO A 110 -19.48 -1.34 -18.60
N GLY A 111 -19.09 -0.52 -17.62
CA GLY A 111 -20.01 0.26 -16.79
C GLY A 111 -19.34 1.48 -16.18
N ALA A 112 -20.11 2.46 -15.71
CA ALA A 112 -19.64 3.73 -15.14
C ALA A 112 -18.63 3.57 -13.97
N GLU A 113 -18.57 2.40 -13.35
CA GLU A 113 -17.53 2.02 -12.38
C GLU A 113 -16.15 1.79 -13.02
N ALA A 114 -16.08 1.46 -14.31
CA ALA A 114 -14.84 1.24 -15.05
C ALA A 114 -14.00 2.52 -15.18
N VAL A 115 -14.65 3.69 -15.35
CA VAL A 115 -13.95 4.98 -15.50
C VAL A 115 -13.21 5.37 -14.22
N ASN A 116 -13.78 5.09 -13.05
CA ASN A 116 -13.08 5.33 -11.77
C ASN A 116 -11.97 4.30 -11.49
N ARG A 117 -12.09 3.07 -12.02
CA ARG A 117 -11.05 2.04 -11.91
C ARG A 117 -9.83 2.35 -12.80
N ILE A 118 -10.07 2.76 -14.04
CA ILE A 118 -8.99 3.12 -15.00
C ILE A 118 -8.08 4.19 -14.39
N GLY A 119 -8.64 5.26 -13.82
CA GLY A 119 -7.84 6.31 -13.18
C GLY A 119 -7.02 5.83 -11.97
N THR A 120 -7.52 4.85 -11.21
CA THR A 120 -6.81 4.31 -10.04
C THR A 120 -5.67 3.38 -10.45
N GLU A 121 -5.88 2.49 -11.42
CA GLU A 121 -4.86 1.57 -11.91
C GLU A 121 -3.72 2.30 -12.61
N ASP A 122 -4.03 3.31 -13.43
CA ASP A 122 -3.00 4.13 -14.08
C ASP A 122 -2.16 4.90 -13.05
N ALA A 123 -2.79 5.42 -12.00
CA ALA A 123 -2.05 6.04 -10.90
C ALA A 123 -1.12 5.04 -10.19
N LEU A 124 -1.56 3.81 -9.95
CA LEU A 124 -0.72 2.77 -9.35
C LEU A 124 0.45 2.38 -10.25
N ARG A 125 0.22 2.25 -11.57
CA ARG A 125 1.27 2.00 -12.56
C ARG A 125 2.31 3.12 -12.58
N LEU A 126 1.86 4.37 -12.62
CA LEU A 126 2.76 5.54 -12.63
C LEU A 126 3.62 5.58 -11.37
N ILE A 127 3.05 5.29 -10.19
CA ILE A 127 3.82 5.19 -8.95
C ILE A 127 4.84 4.05 -9.05
N GLY A 128 4.45 2.90 -9.61
CA GLY A 128 5.33 1.73 -9.80
C GLY A 128 6.51 1.98 -10.75
N MET A 129 6.40 2.97 -11.65
CA MET A 129 7.49 3.37 -12.56
C MET A 129 8.56 4.25 -11.88
N LEU A 130 8.31 4.75 -10.69
CA LEU A 130 9.31 5.51 -9.93
C LEU A 130 10.47 4.61 -9.49
N ALA A 131 11.61 5.23 -9.14
CA ALA A 131 12.68 4.50 -8.46
C ALA A 131 12.14 3.83 -7.18
N PRO A 132 12.57 2.60 -6.82
CA PRO A 132 11.94 1.79 -5.75
C PRO A 132 11.72 2.55 -4.44
N ASP A 133 12.72 3.27 -3.94
CA ASP A 133 12.61 4.08 -2.72
C ASP A 133 11.59 5.23 -2.84
N GLN A 134 11.43 5.79 -4.04
CA GLN A 134 10.45 6.85 -4.29
C GLN A 134 9.04 6.26 -4.39
N ALA A 135 8.88 5.14 -5.11
CA ALA A 135 7.62 4.44 -5.24
C ALA A 135 7.07 4.04 -3.86
N GLU A 136 7.90 3.42 -3.03
CA GLU A 136 7.51 2.98 -1.69
C GLU A 136 7.09 4.16 -0.80
N VAL A 137 7.89 5.22 -0.75
CA VAL A 137 7.60 6.41 0.07
C VAL A 137 6.34 7.12 -0.43
N VAL A 138 6.18 7.31 -1.75
CA VAL A 138 4.98 7.93 -2.32
C VAL A 138 3.75 7.07 -2.03
N ALA A 139 3.81 5.75 -2.24
CA ALA A 139 2.70 4.85 -1.97
C ALA A 139 2.27 4.87 -0.50
N LEU A 140 3.20 4.82 0.46
CA LEU A 140 2.89 4.93 1.88
C LEU A 140 2.23 6.27 2.24
N ARG A 141 2.71 7.38 1.65
CA ARG A 141 2.16 8.72 1.91
C ARG A 141 0.78 8.93 1.27
N THR A 142 0.61 8.55 0.01
CA THR A 142 -0.60 8.86 -0.78
C THR A 142 -1.68 7.78 -0.68
N LEU A 143 -1.29 6.51 -0.79
CA LEU A 143 -2.21 5.38 -0.75
C LEU A 143 -2.40 4.87 0.68
N GLY A 144 -1.32 4.81 1.45
CA GLY A 144 -1.32 4.44 2.86
C GLY A 144 -1.86 5.55 3.77
N GLY A 145 -1.85 6.81 3.36
CA GLY A 145 -2.30 7.94 4.17
C GLY A 145 -1.46 8.17 5.43
N LEU A 146 -0.20 7.71 5.44
CA LEU A 146 0.68 7.76 6.60
C LEU A 146 1.45 9.08 6.69
N GLU A 147 1.72 9.54 7.89
CA GLU A 147 2.52 10.74 8.13
C GLU A 147 4.01 10.50 7.89
N VAL A 148 4.78 11.58 7.65
CA VAL A 148 6.23 11.51 7.35
C VAL A 148 7.00 10.75 8.42
N ALA A 149 6.64 10.91 9.69
CA ALA A 149 7.30 10.23 10.80
C ALA A 149 7.06 8.72 10.77
N GLU A 150 5.82 8.30 10.51
CA GLU A 150 5.44 6.89 10.39
C GLU A 150 6.15 6.24 9.21
N VAL A 151 6.09 6.88 8.03
CA VAL A 151 6.81 6.39 6.83
C VAL A 151 8.30 6.27 7.12
N ALA A 152 8.91 7.25 7.79
CA ALA A 152 10.33 7.22 8.16
C ALA A 152 10.66 6.01 9.04
N ALA A 153 9.81 5.70 10.02
CA ALA A 153 9.95 4.51 10.86
C ALA A 153 9.81 3.21 10.06
N ILE A 154 8.80 3.12 9.18
CA ILE A 154 8.54 1.94 8.34
C ILE A 154 9.70 1.64 7.40
N VAL A 155 10.19 2.65 6.66
CA VAL A 155 11.25 2.46 5.66
C VAL A 155 12.66 2.52 6.22
N GLY A 156 12.83 2.82 7.53
CA GLY A 156 14.12 2.94 8.19
C GLY A 156 14.96 4.13 7.68
N LYS A 157 14.32 5.23 7.30
CA LYS A 157 14.98 6.44 6.79
C LYS A 157 14.72 7.64 7.71
N ARG A 158 15.53 8.70 7.57
CA ARG A 158 15.29 9.95 8.30
C ARG A 158 14.08 10.69 7.72
N PRO A 159 13.26 11.40 8.54
CA PRO A 159 12.11 12.18 8.05
C PRO A 159 12.44 13.17 6.92
N GLY A 160 13.62 13.80 6.97
CA GLY A 160 14.10 14.65 5.90
C GLY A 160 14.30 13.92 4.57
N THR A 161 14.82 12.69 4.61
CA THR A 161 14.98 11.84 3.43
C THR A 161 13.61 11.46 2.84
N VAL A 162 12.64 11.11 3.69
CA VAL A 162 11.27 10.80 3.28
C VAL A 162 10.63 11.99 2.56
N ARG A 163 10.77 13.23 3.10
CA ARG A 163 10.26 14.44 2.43
C ARG A 163 10.87 14.63 1.05
N VAL A 164 12.18 14.46 0.91
CA VAL A 164 12.89 14.60 -0.38
C VAL A 164 12.44 13.54 -1.37
N LEU A 165 12.35 12.27 -0.97
CA LEU A 165 11.90 11.17 -1.82
C LEU A 165 10.45 11.38 -2.27
N SER A 166 9.55 11.74 -1.35
CA SER A 166 8.15 12.06 -1.65
C SER A 166 8.02 13.21 -2.65
N HIS A 167 8.71 14.32 -2.40
CA HIS A 167 8.69 15.49 -3.30
C HIS A 167 9.20 15.15 -4.70
N ARG A 168 10.35 14.45 -4.80
CA ARG A 168 10.92 14.06 -6.10
C ARG A 168 10.03 13.07 -6.84
N GLY A 169 9.43 12.10 -6.13
CA GLY A 169 8.50 11.15 -6.70
C GLY A 169 7.24 11.84 -7.23
N LEU A 170 6.58 12.68 -6.43
CA LEU A 170 5.39 13.42 -6.84
C LEU A 170 5.65 14.36 -8.03
N ARG A 171 6.82 15.01 -8.06
CA ARG A 171 7.20 15.85 -9.21
C ARG A 171 7.32 15.03 -10.50
N ARG A 172 7.97 13.85 -10.45
CA ARG A 172 8.06 12.96 -11.62
C ARG A 172 6.70 12.46 -12.08
N LEU A 173 5.78 12.17 -11.14
CA LEU A 173 4.41 11.79 -11.48
C LEU A 173 3.67 12.93 -12.18
N ALA A 174 3.82 14.17 -11.72
CA ALA A 174 3.23 15.33 -12.36
C ALA A 174 3.75 15.50 -13.79
N GLU A 175 5.08 15.44 -13.98
CA GLU A 175 5.72 15.50 -15.30
C GLU A 175 5.22 14.39 -16.25
N ALA A 176 5.05 13.16 -15.76
CA ALA A 176 4.51 12.04 -16.55
C ALA A 176 3.05 12.24 -16.94
N LEU A 177 2.21 12.74 -16.03
CA LEU A 177 0.80 13.03 -16.30
C LEU A 177 0.61 14.17 -17.31
N GLU A 178 1.44 15.20 -17.25
CA GLU A 178 1.42 16.30 -18.23
C GLU A 178 1.79 15.79 -19.62
N ALA A 179 2.82 14.94 -19.73
CA ALA A 179 3.21 14.33 -20.99
C ALA A 179 2.09 13.48 -21.61
N THR A 180 1.39 12.66 -20.79
CA THR A 180 0.27 11.84 -21.27
C THR A 180 -0.88 12.70 -21.78
N ARG A 181 -1.24 13.78 -21.08
CA ARG A 181 -2.31 14.70 -21.50
C ARG A 181 -2.03 15.41 -22.82
N LEU A 182 -0.78 15.73 -23.10
CA LEU A 182 -0.39 16.35 -24.37
C LEU A 182 -0.57 15.38 -25.55
N PHE A 183 -0.30 14.10 -25.38
CA PHE A 183 -0.52 13.08 -26.40
C PHE A 183 -2.02 12.83 -26.67
N ASP A 184 -2.86 12.82 -25.63
CA ASP A 184 -4.30 12.62 -25.76
C ASP A 184 -5.04 13.84 -26.39
N SER A 185 -4.42 15.01 -26.41
CA SER A 185 -5.00 16.23 -26.99
C SER A 185 -4.64 16.42 -28.48
N GLU A 186 -3.76 15.60 -29.06
CA GLU A 186 -3.36 15.66 -30.48
C GLU A 186 -4.05 14.61 -31.36
N VAL A 187 -4.95 13.76 -30.80
CA VAL A 187 -5.75 12.76 -31.50
C VAL A 187 -7.19 13.18 -31.58
#